data_c23a49cbbaaebd73e59d10f656be0ae8
#
_entry.id   c23a49cbbaaebd73e59d10f656be0ae8
#
_cell.length_a   1.000
_cell.length_b   1.000
_cell.length_c   1.000
_cell.angle_alpha   90.00
_cell.angle_beta   90.00
_cell.angle_gamma   90.00
#
_symmetry.space_group_name_H-M   'P 1'
#
loop_
_entity.id
_entity.type
_entity.pdbx_description
1 polymer ?
#
loop_
_entity_poly.entity_id
_entity_poly.type
_entity_poly.pdbx_seq_one_letter_code
_entity_poly.pdbx_strand_id
1 'polypeptide(L)'
;MTRHYARSKSNERAVDSTPVNTPCSTTILSSVRLNGQTAYTVYHGGTTAEQFAEYLKSILLPTLSKDDIIVMDNMRSHHAKMVKKILDASVIRYLYLPPYSPDFNPIEKMWSKIKAYLRKVKIRVATELPNAIDKAFLTVCPSDCSGWFSSCYCVR
;
A
#
# COMPACT_ATOMS: atom_id res chain seq x y z
N MET A 1 -7.82 6.46 10.87
CA MET A 1 -7.90 7.49 9.81
C MET A 1 -9.25 8.19 9.89
N THR A 2 -9.28 9.50 9.89
CA THR A 2 -10.51 10.30 10.01
C THR A 2 -10.61 11.29 8.86
N ARG A 3 -11.84 11.69 8.52
CA ARG A 3 -12.08 12.77 7.57
C ARG A 3 -11.90 14.11 8.31
N HIS A 4 -11.11 15.03 7.74
CA HIS A 4 -10.91 16.37 8.30
C HIS A 4 -12.01 17.36 7.90
N TYR A 5 -12.78 17.04 6.86
CA TYR A 5 -13.84 17.89 6.32
C TYR A 5 -15.10 17.08 6.09
N ALA A 6 -16.24 17.68 6.35
CA ALA A 6 -17.57 17.13 6.05
C ALA A 6 -18.48 18.25 5.49
N ARG A 7 -19.50 17.85 4.75
CA ARG A 7 -20.58 18.76 4.28
C ARG A 7 -21.84 18.45 5.05
N SER A 8 -22.51 19.48 5.53
CA SER A 8 -23.84 19.42 6.11
C SER A 8 -24.80 20.31 5.34
N LYS A 9 -26.11 20.23 5.63
CA LYS A 9 -27.09 21.16 5.09
C LYS A 9 -26.78 22.59 5.53
N SER A 10 -27.23 23.58 4.77
CA SER A 10 -27.06 24.97 5.11
C SER A 10 -27.53 25.24 6.55
N ASN A 11 -26.74 25.98 7.33
CA ASN A 11 -26.95 26.31 8.74
C ASN A 11 -26.83 25.14 9.75
N GLU A 12 -26.40 23.94 9.32
CA GLU A 12 -26.09 22.85 10.23
C GLU A 12 -24.57 22.65 10.32
N ARG A 13 -24.06 22.42 11.53
CA ARG A 13 -22.65 22.07 11.72
C ARG A 13 -22.45 20.58 11.55
N ALA A 14 -21.53 20.17 10.69
CA ALA A 14 -21.11 18.78 10.62
C ALA A 14 -20.33 18.40 11.87
N VAL A 15 -20.84 17.44 12.64
CA VAL A 15 -20.22 16.93 13.86
C VAL A 15 -19.82 15.47 13.65
N ASP A 16 -18.57 15.12 13.97
CA ASP A 16 -18.11 13.74 13.99
C ASP A 16 -17.17 13.55 15.20
N SER A 17 -17.12 12.36 15.76
CA SER A 17 -16.21 11.99 16.84
C SER A 17 -15.01 11.22 16.29
N THR A 18 -13.81 11.63 16.68
CA THR A 18 -12.58 10.94 16.29
C THR A 18 -11.79 10.52 17.52
N PRO A 19 -11.21 9.32 17.55
CA PRO A 19 -10.26 8.97 18.61
C PRO A 19 -9.05 9.88 18.53
N VAL A 20 -8.72 10.54 19.63
CA VAL A 20 -7.64 11.54 19.71
C VAL A 20 -6.26 10.89 19.79
N ASN A 21 -6.16 9.68 20.33
CA ASN A 21 -4.91 8.95 20.45
C ASN A 21 -5.07 7.50 20.01
N THR A 22 -4.29 7.08 19.03
CA THR A 22 -4.06 5.66 18.73
C THR A 22 -2.66 5.29 19.20
N PRO A 23 -2.50 4.58 20.33
CA PRO A 23 -1.18 4.22 20.87
C PRO A 23 -0.41 3.24 19.98
N CYS A 24 -1.05 2.61 19.00
CA CYS A 24 -0.43 1.63 18.11
C CYS A 24 -0.56 2.08 16.65
N SER A 25 0.57 2.20 15.96
CA SER A 25 0.60 2.34 14.51
C SER A 25 0.49 0.96 13.86
N THR A 26 -0.35 0.85 12.83
CA THR A 26 -0.44 -0.34 11.97
C THR A 26 0.18 0.00 10.63
N THR A 27 1.13 -0.80 10.22
CA THR A 27 1.80 -0.66 8.92
C THR A 27 1.35 -1.78 8.00
N ILE A 28 1.18 -1.45 6.73
CA ILE A 28 0.85 -2.39 5.69
C ILE A 28 1.96 -2.30 4.63
N LEU A 29 2.64 -3.40 4.37
CA LEU A 29 3.46 -3.57 3.17
C LEU A 29 2.61 -4.21 2.10
N SER A 30 2.72 -3.72 0.88
CA SER A 30 1.95 -4.29 -0.23
C SER A 30 2.63 -4.09 -1.56
N SER A 31 2.19 -4.87 -2.53
CA SER A 31 2.47 -4.72 -3.96
C SER A 31 1.17 -4.73 -4.75
N VAL A 32 1.22 -4.17 -5.95
CA VAL A 32 0.11 -4.16 -6.90
C VAL A 32 0.63 -4.53 -8.28
N ARG A 33 -0.09 -5.37 -9.00
CA ARG A 33 0.19 -5.77 -10.38
C ARG A 33 -0.81 -5.14 -11.34
N LEU A 34 -0.42 -5.03 -12.59
CA LEU A 34 -1.29 -4.51 -13.67
C LEU A 34 -2.60 -5.28 -13.81
N ASN A 35 -2.59 -6.59 -13.54
CA ASN A 35 -3.77 -7.46 -13.60
C ASN A 35 -4.71 -7.36 -12.39
N GLY A 36 -4.42 -6.49 -11.43
CA GLY A 36 -5.23 -6.30 -10.23
C GLY A 36 -4.82 -7.17 -9.04
N GLN A 37 -3.87 -8.09 -9.22
CA GLN A 37 -3.38 -8.88 -8.08
C GLN A 37 -2.61 -7.99 -7.11
N THR A 38 -2.86 -8.20 -5.83
CA THR A 38 -2.17 -7.54 -4.71
C THR A 38 -1.60 -8.60 -3.77
N ALA A 39 -0.41 -8.35 -3.24
CA ALA A 39 0.15 -9.12 -2.16
C ALA A 39 0.47 -8.16 -1.02
N TYR A 40 0.02 -8.45 0.20
CA TYR A 40 0.20 -7.55 1.34
C TYR A 40 0.39 -8.29 2.65
N THR A 41 0.97 -7.61 3.61
CA THR A 41 1.07 -8.03 5.01
C THR A 41 0.80 -6.85 5.93
N VAL A 42 0.33 -7.15 7.13
CA VAL A 42 -0.04 -6.16 8.14
C VAL A 42 0.71 -6.47 9.43
N TYR A 43 1.31 -5.46 10.04
CA TYR A 43 1.99 -5.61 11.32
C TYR A 43 1.93 -4.32 12.14
N HIS A 44 2.27 -4.42 13.42
CA HIS A 44 2.33 -3.27 14.32
C HIS A 44 3.72 -2.63 14.29
N GLY A 45 3.74 -1.30 14.39
CA GLY A 45 4.98 -0.52 14.38
C GLY A 45 5.38 0.02 13.01
N GLY A 46 6.60 0.55 12.91
CA GLY A 46 7.16 1.10 11.67
C GLY A 46 7.81 0.04 10.79
N THR A 47 8.02 0.35 9.51
CA THR A 47 8.70 -0.54 8.57
C THR A 47 10.19 -0.64 8.88
N THR A 48 10.68 -1.85 9.14
CA THR A 48 12.11 -2.15 9.25
C THR A 48 12.61 -2.92 8.01
N ALA A 49 13.93 -2.99 7.84
CA ALA A 49 14.52 -3.74 6.74
C ALA A 49 14.25 -5.26 6.88
N GLU A 50 14.17 -5.76 8.10
CA GLU A 50 13.87 -7.16 8.42
C GLU A 50 12.46 -7.53 8.02
N GLN A 51 11.48 -6.67 8.37
CA GLN A 51 10.07 -6.88 8.00
C GLN A 51 9.87 -6.82 6.49
N PHE A 52 10.57 -5.90 5.82
CA PHE A 52 10.53 -5.83 4.36
C PHE A 52 11.19 -7.05 3.72
N ALA A 53 12.30 -7.52 4.26
CA ALA A 53 12.97 -8.74 3.79
C ALA A 53 12.07 -9.98 3.96
N GLU A 54 11.37 -10.09 5.07
CA GLU A 54 10.41 -11.17 5.33
C GLU A 54 9.21 -11.10 4.35
N TYR A 55 8.65 -9.91 4.14
CA TYR A 55 7.60 -9.69 3.15
C TYR A 55 8.03 -10.13 1.75
N LEU A 56 9.25 -9.77 1.34
CA LEU A 56 9.80 -10.18 0.04
C LEU A 56 9.87 -11.70 -0.06
N LYS A 57 10.47 -12.38 0.92
CA LYS A 57 10.69 -13.84 0.88
C LYS A 57 9.39 -14.63 0.93
N SER A 58 8.54 -14.29 1.90
CA SER A 58 7.41 -15.15 2.27
C SER A 58 6.14 -14.81 1.51
N ILE A 59 6.02 -13.59 0.97
CA ILE A 59 4.76 -13.11 0.39
C ILE A 59 4.96 -12.68 -1.07
N LEU A 60 5.89 -11.78 -1.37
CA LEU A 60 5.98 -11.21 -2.71
C LEU A 60 6.65 -12.16 -3.72
N LEU A 61 7.89 -12.59 -3.45
CA LEU A 61 8.65 -13.42 -4.40
C LEU A 61 7.95 -14.71 -4.83
N PRO A 62 7.24 -15.44 -3.93
CA PRO A 62 6.49 -16.63 -4.34
C PRO A 62 5.35 -16.37 -5.34
N THR A 63 4.89 -15.14 -5.47
CA THR A 63 3.82 -14.76 -6.41
C THR A 63 4.34 -14.30 -7.77
N LEU A 64 5.65 -14.15 -7.91
CA LEU A 64 6.28 -13.60 -9.10
C LEU A 64 6.84 -14.69 -10.02
N SER A 65 6.86 -14.38 -11.31
CA SER A 65 7.52 -15.16 -12.35
C SER A 65 8.81 -14.46 -12.81
N LYS A 66 9.69 -15.21 -13.50
CA LYS A 66 10.96 -14.68 -14.04
C LYS A 66 10.81 -13.48 -14.99
N ASP A 67 9.62 -13.30 -15.57
CA ASP A 67 9.34 -12.21 -16.51
C ASP A 67 8.83 -10.94 -15.81
N ASP A 68 8.55 -11.04 -14.51
CA ASP A 68 8.12 -9.88 -13.71
C ASP A 68 9.31 -8.95 -13.39
N ILE A 69 8.98 -7.70 -13.13
CA ILE A 69 9.92 -6.69 -12.66
C ILE A 69 9.34 -6.04 -11.40
N ILE A 70 10.11 -6.04 -10.31
CA ILE A 70 9.74 -5.33 -9.10
C ILE A 70 10.15 -3.87 -9.24
N VAL A 71 9.20 -2.96 -9.15
CA VAL A 71 9.45 -1.52 -9.09
C VAL A 71 9.21 -1.04 -7.67
N MET A 72 10.19 -0.39 -7.07
CA MET A 72 10.16 0.05 -5.68
C MET A 72 10.50 1.53 -5.57
N ASP A 73 9.97 2.19 -4.56
CA ASP A 73 10.42 3.53 -4.19
C ASP A 73 11.84 3.50 -3.58
N ASN A 74 12.39 4.67 -3.35
CA ASN A 74 13.77 4.84 -2.87
C ASN A 74 13.87 4.91 -1.33
N MET A 75 13.05 4.14 -0.60
CA MET A 75 13.13 4.08 0.86
C MET A 75 14.43 3.42 1.33
N ARG A 76 14.97 3.89 2.46
CA ARG A 76 16.21 3.35 3.05
C ARG A 76 16.12 1.85 3.37
N SER A 77 14.97 1.37 3.83
CA SER A 77 14.73 -0.05 4.11
C SER A 77 14.88 -0.92 2.86
N HIS A 78 14.50 -0.41 1.67
CA HIS A 78 14.61 -1.13 0.41
C HIS A 78 16.08 -1.29 -0.06
N HIS A 79 16.95 -0.40 0.37
CA HIS A 79 18.39 -0.45 0.05
C HIS A 79 19.23 -1.23 1.06
N ALA A 80 18.63 -1.81 2.11
CA ALA A 80 19.34 -2.57 3.10
C ALA A 80 20.10 -3.75 2.46
N LYS A 81 21.33 -4.04 2.96
CA LYS A 81 22.17 -5.11 2.41
C LYS A 81 21.47 -6.47 2.38
N MET A 82 20.64 -6.77 3.40
CA MET A 82 19.89 -8.02 3.48
C MET A 82 18.81 -8.10 2.38
N VAL A 83 18.13 -6.98 2.09
CA VAL A 83 17.13 -6.87 1.03
C VAL A 83 17.77 -7.08 -0.33
N LYS A 84 18.89 -6.40 -0.61
CA LYS A 84 19.65 -6.57 -1.84
C LYS A 84 20.10 -8.02 -2.05
N LYS A 85 20.62 -8.67 -1.01
CA LYS A 85 21.01 -10.09 -1.09
C LYS A 85 19.85 -11.01 -1.48
N ILE A 86 18.64 -10.74 -0.99
CA ILE A 86 17.44 -11.51 -1.33
C ILE A 86 17.05 -11.28 -2.79
N LEU A 87 17.02 -10.02 -3.22
CA LEU A 87 16.67 -9.65 -4.59
C LEU A 87 17.70 -10.17 -5.60
N ASP A 88 18.99 -10.04 -5.31
CA ASP A 88 20.09 -10.52 -6.17
C ASP A 88 20.13 -12.06 -6.26
N ALA A 89 19.71 -12.75 -5.20
CA ALA A 89 19.57 -14.21 -5.20
C ALA A 89 18.31 -14.68 -5.93
N SER A 90 17.34 -13.81 -6.16
CA SER A 90 16.16 -14.09 -6.95
C SER A 90 16.48 -13.93 -8.42
N VAL A 91 15.75 -14.63 -9.28
CA VAL A 91 15.85 -14.45 -10.74
C VAL A 91 15.02 -13.24 -11.23
N ILE A 92 14.39 -12.53 -10.32
CA ILE A 92 13.46 -11.44 -10.60
C ILE A 92 14.24 -10.13 -10.78
N ARG A 93 13.98 -9.43 -11.86
CA ARG A 93 14.55 -8.08 -12.07
C ARG A 93 13.88 -7.08 -11.14
N TYR A 94 14.63 -6.08 -10.68
CA TYR A 94 14.09 -5.00 -9.86
C TYR A 94 14.65 -3.64 -10.25
N LEU A 95 13.87 -2.61 -10.02
CA LEU A 95 14.20 -1.21 -10.31
C LEU A 95 13.80 -0.33 -9.11
N TYR A 96 14.62 0.69 -8.85
CA TYR A 96 14.27 1.75 -7.92
C TYR A 96 13.77 2.97 -8.68
N LEU A 97 12.68 3.55 -8.21
CA LEU A 97 12.21 4.83 -8.72
C LEU A 97 13.16 5.95 -8.28
N PRO A 98 13.24 7.04 -9.03
CA PRO A 98 13.97 8.23 -8.60
C PRO A 98 13.48 8.71 -7.22
N PRO A 99 14.35 9.35 -6.42
CA PRO A 99 13.94 9.97 -5.17
C PRO A 99 12.78 10.96 -5.39
N TYR A 100 11.84 10.98 -4.43
CA TYR A 100 10.70 11.91 -4.45
C TYR A 100 9.81 11.85 -5.70
N SER A 101 9.61 10.67 -6.26
CA SER A 101 8.82 10.45 -7.48
C SER A 101 7.56 9.59 -7.25
N PRO A 102 6.63 9.99 -6.36
CA PRO A 102 5.41 9.23 -6.09
C PRO A 102 4.49 9.13 -7.32
N ASP A 103 4.58 10.10 -8.24
CA ASP A 103 3.77 10.14 -9.46
C ASP A 103 4.09 8.99 -10.43
N PHE A 104 5.30 8.43 -10.33
CA PHE A 104 5.69 7.25 -11.08
C PHE A 104 5.39 5.93 -10.36
N ASN A 105 4.74 5.98 -9.19
CA ASN A 105 4.44 4.78 -8.41
C ASN A 105 2.94 4.49 -8.38
N PRO A 106 2.43 3.51 -9.18
CA PRO A 106 1.00 3.17 -9.21
C PRO A 106 0.42 2.81 -7.85
N ILE A 107 1.25 2.30 -6.93
CA ILE A 107 0.83 1.89 -5.59
C ILE A 107 0.29 3.07 -4.75
N GLU A 108 0.75 4.30 -5.02
CA GLU A 108 0.24 5.48 -4.33
C GLU A 108 -1.25 5.74 -4.64
N LYS A 109 -1.67 5.45 -5.87
CA LYS A 109 -3.08 5.53 -6.27
C LYS A 109 -3.90 4.42 -5.61
N MET A 110 -3.36 3.21 -5.52
CA MET A 110 -3.96 2.12 -4.75
C MET A 110 -4.13 2.52 -3.29
N TRP A 111 -3.09 3.09 -2.66
CA TRP A 111 -3.17 3.59 -1.28
C TRP A 111 -4.23 4.67 -1.10
N SER A 112 -4.40 5.56 -2.06
CA SER A 112 -5.46 6.56 -2.02
C SER A 112 -6.84 5.92 -1.95
N LYS A 113 -7.11 4.89 -2.78
CA LYS A 113 -8.36 4.14 -2.79
C LYS A 113 -8.58 3.38 -1.47
N ILE A 114 -7.59 2.64 -1.00
CA ILE A 114 -7.65 1.89 0.27
C ILE A 114 -7.92 2.83 1.45
N LYS A 115 -7.18 3.93 1.54
CA LYS A 115 -7.37 4.95 2.59
C LYS A 115 -8.76 5.58 2.52
N ALA A 116 -9.29 5.83 1.32
CA ALA A 116 -10.65 6.35 1.16
C ALA A 116 -11.70 5.36 1.67
N TYR A 117 -11.56 4.07 1.37
CA TYR A 117 -12.43 3.02 1.88
C TYR A 117 -12.39 2.95 3.42
N LEU A 118 -11.19 2.88 4.02
CA LEU A 118 -11.04 2.79 5.47
C LEU A 118 -11.61 4.02 6.20
N ARG A 119 -11.48 5.22 5.62
CA ARG A 119 -12.12 6.43 6.15
C ARG A 119 -13.65 6.36 6.06
N LYS A 120 -14.20 5.78 4.99
CA LYS A 120 -15.64 5.61 4.82
C LYS A 120 -16.23 4.66 5.86
N VAL A 121 -15.54 3.54 6.13
CA VAL A 121 -16.01 2.52 7.08
C VAL A 121 -15.90 2.99 8.53
N LYS A 122 -15.04 3.97 8.84
CA LYS A 122 -14.88 4.58 10.17
C LYS A 122 -14.62 3.54 11.29
N ILE A 123 -13.70 2.59 11.06
CA ILE A 123 -13.34 1.58 12.06
C ILE A 123 -12.89 2.26 13.37
N ARG A 124 -13.51 1.90 14.47
CA ARG A 124 -13.25 2.43 15.81
C ARG A 124 -12.59 1.40 16.73
N VAL A 125 -12.72 0.13 16.42
CA VAL A 125 -12.20 -0.99 17.21
C VAL A 125 -11.01 -1.60 16.52
N ALA A 126 -9.88 -1.68 17.23
CA ALA A 126 -8.61 -2.15 16.64
C ALA A 126 -8.70 -3.59 16.10
N THR A 127 -9.49 -4.46 16.73
CA THR A 127 -9.70 -5.85 16.30
C THR A 127 -10.44 -5.98 14.97
N GLU A 128 -11.18 -4.97 14.54
CA GLU A 128 -11.88 -4.95 13.25
C GLU A 128 -11.02 -4.44 12.10
N LEU A 129 -9.87 -3.82 12.42
CA LEU A 129 -9.00 -3.20 11.42
C LEU A 129 -8.46 -4.20 10.39
N PRO A 130 -7.99 -5.42 10.75
CA PRO A 130 -7.54 -6.41 9.77
C PRO A 130 -8.64 -6.76 8.75
N ASN A 131 -9.84 -7.09 9.21
CA ASN A 131 -10.97 -7.39 8.33
C ASN A 131 -11.35 -6.22 7.41
N ALA A 132 -11.21 -4.99 7.90
CA ALA A 132 -11.47 -3.80 7.09
C ALA A 132 -10.39 -3.58 6.03
N ILE A 133 -9.12 -3.90 6.35
CA ILE A 133 -8.01 -3.86 5.41
C ILE A 133 -8.24 -4.89 4.30
N ASP A 134 -8.57 -6.14 4.65
CA ASP A 134 -8.87 -7.19 3.67
C ASP A 134 -10.00 -6.77 2.72
N LYS A 135 -11.10 -6.25 3.27
CA LYS A 135 -12.20 -5.71 2.46
C LYS A 135 -11.77 -4.53 1.58
N ALA A 136 -10.87 -3.69 2.06
CA ALA A 136 -10.36 -2.57 1.27
C ALA A 136 -9.54 -3.06 0.07
N PHE A 137 -8.67 -4.07 0.25
CA PHE A 137 -7.91 -4.68 -0.84
C PHE A 137 -8.82 -5.37 -1.86
N LEU A 138 -9.91 -6.02 -1.43
CA LEU A 138 -10.90 -6.59 -2.34
C LEU A 138 -11.61 -5.57 -3.23
N THR A 139 -11.55 -4.28 -2.92
CA THR A 139 -12.09 -3.23 -3.80
C THR A 139 -11.18 -2.89 -4.98
N VAL A 140 -9.92 -3.33 -4.95
CA VAL A 140 -8.97 -3.10 -6.05
C VAL A 140 -9.32 -4.04 -7.19
N CYS A 141 -9.54 -3.48 -8.37
CA CYS A 141 -9.90 -4.25 -9.55
C CYS A 141 -8.91 -4.03 -10.71
N PRO A 142 -8.89 -4.92 -11.71
CA PRO A 142 -7.97 -4.80 -12.85
C PRO A 142 -8.10 -3.47 -13.60
N SER A 143 -9.31 -2.94 -13.73
CA SER A 143 -9.53 -1.65 -14.41
C SER A 143 -8.91 -0.46 -13.66
N ASP A 144 -8.94 -0.48 -12.32
CA ASP A 144 -8.22 0.51 -11.51
C ASP A 144 -6.72 0.45 -11.81
N CYS A 145 -6.16 -0.76 -11.73
CA CYS A 145 -4.72 -0.97 -11.93
C CYS A 145 -4.28 -0.55 -13.33
N SER A 146 -5.02 -0.94 -14.35
CA SER A 146 -4.77 -0.49 -15.73
C SER A 146 -4.72 1.04 -15.83
N GLY A 147 -5.70 1.73 -15.24
CA GLY A 147 -5.73 3.20 -15.21
C GLY A 147 -4.55 3.80 -14.43
N TRP A 148 -4.18 3.21 -13.29
CA TRP A 148 -3.05 3.70 -12.48
C TRP A 148 -1.70 3.52 -13.19
N PHE A 149 -1.46 2.35 -13.75
CA PHE A 149 -0.23 2.07 -14.50
C PHE A 149 -0.14 2.94 -15.75
N SER A 150 -1.22 3.08 -16.52
CA SER A 150 -1.24 3.96 -17.70
C SER A 150 -0.95 5.41 -17.34
N SER A 151 -1.48 5.90 -16.23
CA SER A 151 -1.24 7.29 -15.79
C SER A 151 0.19 7.54 -15.27
N CYS A 152 0.87 6.51 -14.75
CA CYS A 152 2.23 6.62 -14.24
C CYS A 152 3.29 6.44 -15.33
N TYR A 153 3.04 5.56 -16.31
CA TYR A 153 4.04 5.15 -17.31
C TYR A 153 3.68 5.53 -18.74
N CYS A 154 2.59 6.27 -18.94
CA CYS A 154 2.09 6.61 -20.29
C CYS A 154 1.98 5.38 -21.21
N VAL A 155 1.62 4.23 -20.66
CA VAL A 155 1.36 3.01 -21.44
C VAL A 155 0.06 3.24 -22.20
N ARG A 156 0.16 3.46 -23.51
CA ARG A 156 -0.96 3.56 -24.46
C ARG A 156 -1.27 2.19 -25.05
#